data_82f2cf448118a14ddda5841347120ebc
#
_entry.id   82f2cf448118a14ddda5841347120ebc
#
_cell.length_a   1.000
_cell.length_b   1.000
_cell.length_c   1.000
_cell.angle_alpha   90.00
_cell.angle_beta   90.00
_cell.angle_gamma   90.00
#
_symmetry.space_group_name_H-M   'P 1'
#
loop_
_entity.id
_entity.type
_entity.pdbx_description
1 polymer ?
#
loop_
_entity_poly.entity_id
_entity_poly.type
_entity_poly.pdbx_seq_one_letter_code
_entity_poly.pdbx_strand_id
1 'polypeptide(L)'
;SPDFAPYEFYAIDENGDPQLAGFDPALAKYVADYLGLELEIIPMDFDGVLAELANGTVDLGMAGLSPDPERADAMDFSDIYYLGGQSFVCLQANADKFPDLASTNKAEYSIGAQTGSIQVGLAEENSPDADIVLLTKVTDIIAELIGGKLDGAYIETAVAESYAKNYPELCVALEVPYDVAGSSIGVVKGN
;
A
#
# COMPACT_ATOMS: atom_id res chain seq x y z
N SER A 1 6.57 1.48 -5.96
CA SER A 1 6.63 0.14 -5.33
C SER A 1 5.73 -0.80 -6.12
N PRO A 2 6.22 -1.43 -7.23
CA PRO A 2 5.34 -2.01 -8.24
C PRO A 2 4.77 -3.40 -7.87
N ASP A 3 4.20 -3.51 -6.69
CA ASP A 3 3.45 -4.62 -6.11
C ASP A 3 2.10 -4.16 -5.52
N PHE A 4 1.65 -2.95 -5.92
CA PHE A 4 0.52 -2.24 -5.32
C PHE A 4 -0.60 -1.95 -6.34
N ALA A 5 -1.05 -3.00 -7.05
CA ALA A 5 -2.14 -2.86 -8.01
C ALA A 5 -3.46 -2.43 -7.33
N PRO A 6 -4.21 -1.45 -7.88
CA PRO A 6 -4.12 -0.90 -9.24
C PRO A 6 -3.25 0.35 -9.40
N TYR A 7 -2.56 0.81 -8.36
CA TYR A 7 -1.74 2.03 -8.39
C TYR A 7 -0.50 1.84 -9.26
N GLU A 8 0.37 0.90 -8.92
CA GLU A 8 1.56 0.54 -9.69
C GLU A 8 1.88 -0.96 -9.57
N PHE A 9 2.14 -1.58 -10.70
CA PHE A 9 2.43 -3.02 -10.79
C PHE A 9 3.12 -3.36 -12.12
N TYR A 10 3.64 -4.58 -12.21
CA TYR A 10 4.11 -5.10 -13.48
C TYR A 10 3.01 -5.90 -14.18
N ALA A 11 2.60 -5.42 -15.36
CA ALA A 11 1.79 -6.18 -16.30
C ALA A 11 2.70 -6.95 -17.27
N ILE A 12 2.23 -8.08 -17.76
CA ILE A 12 2.96 -8.85 -18.79
C ILE A 12 2.45 -8.44 -20.16
N ASP A 13 3.34 -8.00 -21.04
CA ASP A 13 3.00 -7.60 -22.40
C ASP A 13 2.78 -8.82 -23.34
N GLU A 14 2.49 -8.55 -24.62
CA GLU A 14 2.22 -9.58 -25.64
C GLU A 14 3.44 -10.50 -25.90
N ASN A 15 4.65 -10.07 -25.56
CA ASN A 15 5.88 -10.83 -25.71
C ASN A 15 6.23 -11.65 -24.47
N GLY A 16 5.51 -11.45 -23.36
CA GLY A 16 5.80 -12.05 -22.06
C GLY A 16 6.75 -11.22 -21.19
N ASP A 17 7.05 -9.98 -21.58
CA ASP A 17 7.95 -9.10 -20.83
C ASP A 17 7.19 -8.26 -19.78
N PRO A 18 7.75 -8.06 -18.59
CA PRO A 18 7.14 -7.21 -17.57
C PRO A 18 7.21 -5.73 -17.97
N GLN A 19 6.06 -5.06 -17.95
CA GLN A 19 5.92 -3.63 -18.20
C GLN A 19 5.31 -2.96 -16.96
N LEU A 20 5.92 -1.85 -16.51
CA LEU A 20 5.36 -1.05 -15.43
C LEU A 20 4.03 -0.44 -15.88
N ALA A 21 2.98 -0.67 -15.11
CA ALA A 21 1.61 -0.27 -15.39
C ALA A 21 0.91 0.19 -14.11
N GLY A 22 -0.26 0.78 -14.28
CA GLY A 22 -1.10 1.24 -13.19
C GLY A 22 -1.47 2.71 -13.30
N PHE A 23 -2.24 3.16 -12.31
CA PHE A 23 -2.71 4.54 -12.25
C PHE A 23 -1.53 5.51 -12.06
N ASP A 24 -0.63 5.23 -11.12
CA ASP A 24 0.46 6.13 -10.75
C ASP A 24 1.48 6.34 -11.88
N PRO A 25 1.97 5.31 -12.59
CA PRO A 25 2.80 5.53 -13.78
C PRO A 25 2.11 6.32 -14.89
N ALA A 26 0.79 6.11 -15.09
CA ALA A 26 0.03 6.88 -16.08
C ALA A 26 -0.14 8.34 -15.66
N LEU A 27 -0.40 8.61 -14.38
CA LEU A 27 -0.48 9.96 -13.83
C LEU A 27 0.88 10.66 -13.89
N ALA A 28 1.97 9.96 -13.54
CA ALA A 28 3.34 10.50 -13.62
C ALA A 28 3.67 10.94 -15.06
N LYS A 29 3.32 10.10 -16.05
CA LYS A 29 3.47 10.45 -17.47
C LYS A 29 2.68 11.70 -17.86
N TYR A 30 1.43 11.80 -17.41
CA TYR A 30 0.58 12.97 -17.67
C TYR A 30 1.18 14.24 -17.08
N VAL A 31 1.68 14.18 -15.83
CA VAL A 31 2.32 15.32 -15.15
C VAL A 31 3.59 15.75 -15.89
N ALA A 32 4.47 14.82 -16.27
CA ALA A 32 5.70 15.10 -17.00
C ALA A 32 5.41 15.75 -18.37
N ASP A 33 4.45 15.20 -19.13
CA ASP A 33 4.04 15.76 -20.42
C ASP A 33 3.47 17.18 -20.27
N TYR A 34 2.64 17.41 -19.24
CA TYR A 34 2.07 18.74 -18.97
C TYR A 34 3.14 19.79 -18.65
N LEU A 35 4.18 19.38 -17.91
CA LEU A 35 5.29 20.24 -17.54
C LEU A 35 6.37 20.36 -18.66
N GLY A 36 6.27 19.55 -19.71
CA GLY A 36 7.27 19.51 -20.79
C GLY A 36 8.60 18.89 -20.35
N LEU A 37 8.56 17.96 -19.39
CA LEU A 37 9.70 17.28 -18.82
C LEU A 37 9.79 15.83 -19.33
N GLU A 38 10.99 15.27 -19.31
CA GLU A 38 11.21 13.85 -19.54
C GLU A 38 10.93 13.08 -18.25
N LEU A 39 10.21 11.96 -18.35
CA LEU A 39 9.90 11.09 -17.20
C LEU A 39 10.93 9.98 -17.10
N GLU A 40 11.58 9.88 -15.94
CA GLU A 40 12.32 8.71 -15.51
C GLU A 40 11.61 8.08 -14.32
N ILE A 41 11.29 6.78 -14.38
CA ILE A 41 10.68 6.04 -13.27
C ILE A 41 11.72 5.10 -12.68
N ILE A 42 11.90 5.19 -11.36
CA ILE A 42 12.84 4.36 -10.59
C ILE A 42 12.02 3.46 -9.64
N PRO A 43 11.78 2.19 -10.00
CA PRO A 43 11.07 1.25 -9.14
C PRO A 43 11.92 0.85 -7.93
N MET A 44 11.31 0.80 -6.75
CA MET A 44 11.96 0.40 -5.49
C MET A 44 10.92 -0.10 -4.48
N ASP A 45 11.34 -0.61 -3.34
CA ASP A 45 10.42 -0.95 -2.24
C ASP A 45 9.83 0.32 -1.61
N PHE A 46 8.66 0.22 -0.98
CA PHE A 46 7.87 1.38 -0.54
C PHE A 46 8.62 2.28 0.45
N ASP A 47 9.31 1.71 1.43
CA ASP A 47 10.14 2.44 2.38
C ASP A 47 11.32 3.17 1.70
N GLY A 48 11.84 2.59 0.61
CA GLY A 48 12.82 3.23 -0.27
C GLY A 48 12.26 4.48 -0.94
N VAL A 49 11.02 4.44 -1.45
CA VAL A 49 10.36 5.63 -2.04
C VAL A 49 10.32 6.79 -1.05
N LEU A 50 9.93 6.51 0.19
CA LEU A 50 9.88 7.53 1.25
C LEU A 50 11.26 8.09 1.57
N ALA A 51 12.28 7.22 1.65
CA ALA A 51 13.65 7.62 1.97
C ALA A 51 14.28 8.46 0.85
N GLU A 52 14.14 8.04 -0.42
CA GLU A 52 14.69 8.75 -1.57
C GLU A 52 14.01 10.12 -1.75
N LEU A 53 12.70 10.20 -1.53
CA LEU A 53 11.96 11.46 -1.56
C LEU A 53 12.42 12.41 -0.45
N ALA A 54 12.53 11.92 0.80
CA ALA A 54 13.00 12.73 1.92
C ALA A 54 14.46 13.24 1.73
N ASN A 55 15.30 12.46 1.04
CA ASN A 55 16.66 12.83 0.71
C ASN A 55 16.78 13.76 -0.52
N GLY A 56 15.70 13.95 -1.28
CA GLY A 56 15.69 14.78 -2.48
C GLY A 56 16.45 14.15 -3.66
N THR A 57 16.59 12.83 -3.70
CA THR A 57 17.21 12.08 -4.80
C THR A 57 16.23 11.75 -5.92
N VAL A 58 14.94 11.86 -5.63
CA VAL A 58 13.83 11.84 -6.59
C VAL A 58 12.96 13.07 -6.40
N ASP A 59 12.34 13.56 -7.48
CA ASP A 59 11.49 14.76 -7.45
C ASP A 59 10.08 14.45 -6.92
N LEU A 60 9.54 13.28 -7.25
CA LEU A 60 8.19 12.86 -6.93
C LEU A 60 8.20 11.44 -6.33
N GLY A 61 7.36 11.21 -5.32
CA GLY A 61 7.01 9.90 -4.81
C GLY A 61 5.55 9.56 -5.17
N MET A 62 5.35 8.47 -5.91
CA MET A 62 4.03 8.01 -6.34
C MET A 62 3.94 6.50 -6.10
N ALA A 63 3.14 6.12 -5.13
CA ALA A 63 2.98 4.73 -4.68
C ALA A 63 1.72 4.58 -3.81
N GLY A 64 0.58 5.09 -4.27
CA GLY A 64 -0.64 5.14 -3.47
C GLY A 64 -0.44 5.90 -2.14
N LEU A 65 0.41 6.92 -2.14
CA LEU A 65 0.97 7.54 -0.94
C LEU A 65 -0.06 8.38 -0.18
N SER A 66 -0.40 7.99 1.06
CA SER A 66 -1.29 8.78 1.93
C SER A 66 -0.58 10.03 2.46
N PRO A 67 -1.24 11.22 2.41
CA PRO A 67 -0.70 12.46 2.97
C PRO A 67 -0.82 12.49 4.50
N ASP A 68 -0.14 11.55 5.15
CA ASP A 68 -0.13 11.41 6.60
C ASP A 68 0.59 12.59 7.26
N PRO A 69 0.02 13.21 8.31
CA PRO A 69 0.68 14.28 9.06
C PRO A 69 2.07 13.93 9.60
N GLU A 70 2.33 12.67 9.94
CA GLU A 70 3.64 12.22 10.42
C GLU A 70 4.74 12.34 9.36
N ARG A 71 4.35 12.35 8.08
CA ARG A 71 5.26 12.54 6.94
C ARG A 71 5.50 14.01 6.58
N ALA A 72 4.67 14.92 7.13
CA ALA A 72 4.67 16.34 6.75
C ALA A 72 5.96 17.09 7.11
N ASP A 73 6.79 16.57 8.02
CA ASP A 73 8.10 17.13 8.33
C ASP A 73 9.15 16.81 7.26
N ALA A 74 8.98 15.69 6.56
CA ALA A 74 9.95 15.19 5.57
C ALA A 74 9.58 15.55 4.12
N MET A 75 8.29 15.72 3.82
CA MET A 75 7.79 15.94 2.46
C MET A 75 6.53 16.81 2.44
N ASP A 76 6.23 17.39 1.29
CA ASP A 76 4.96 18.03 1.01
C ASP A 76 4.13 17.14 0.08
N PHE A 77 2.81 17.40 -0.01
CA PHE A 77 1.87 16.56 -0.77
C PHE A 77 1.05 17.40 -1.74
N SER A 78 0.72 16.81 -2.88
CA SER A 78 -0.32 17.33 -3.76
C SER A 78 -1.71 17.24 -3.13
N ASP A 79 -2.71 17.78 -3.81
CA ASP A 79 -4.10 17.40 -3.56
C ASP A 79 -4.27 15.89 -3.71
N ILE A 80 -5.27 15.33 -3.01
CA ILE A 80 -5.63 13.92 -3.12
C ILE A 80 -6.14 13.65 -4.55
N TYR A 81 -5.54 12.69 -5.25
CA TYR A 81 -5.95 12.29 -6.59
C TYR A 81 -6.90 11.08 -6.60
N TYR A 82 -6.91 10.29 -5.52
CA TYR A 82 -7.82 9.16 -5.35
C TYR A 82 -8.27 9.08 -3.88
N LEU A 83 -9.58 8.95 -3.68
CA LEU A 83 -10.15 8.70 -2.35
C LEU A 83 -10.17 7.19 -2.12
N GLY A 84 -9.31 6.73 -1.25
CA GLY A 84 -9.19 5.33 -0.85
C GLY A 84 -9.57 5.12 0.61
N GLY A 85 -9.52 3.89 1.04
CA GLY A 85 -9.76 3.47 2.43
C GLY A 85 -8.71 2.47 2.89
N GLN A 86 -8.88 1.98 4.11
CA GLN A 86 -8.02 0.95 4.68
C GLN A 86 -8.87 -0.27 5.02
N SER A 87 -8.30 -1.45 4.88
CA SER A 87 -9.01 -2.71 5.06
C SER A 87 -8.18 -3.73 5.82
N PHE A 88 -8.86 -4.62 6.52
CA PHE A 88 -8.28 -5.84 7.05
C PHE A 88 -8.63 -7.01 6.14
N VAL A 89 -7.61 -7.72 5.68
CA VAL A 89 -7.69 -8.85 4.75
C VAL A 89 -7.32 -10.14 5.48
N CYS A 90 -8.05 -11.20 5.21
CA CYS A 90 -7.72 -12.54 5.71
C CYS A 90 -8.08 -13.62 4.69
N LEU A 91 -7.81 -14.88 5.01
CA LEU A 91 -8.35 -15.98 4.23
C LEU A 91 -9.88 -16.03 4.35
N GLN A 92 -10.57 -16.28 3.25
CA GLN A 92 -12.03 -16.45 3.20
C GLN A 92 -12.53 -17.51 4.22
N ALA A 93 -11.75 -18.58 4.39
CA ALA A 93 -12.06 -19.64 5.36
C ALA A 93 -11.98 -19.19 6.83
N ASN A 94 -11.33 -18.05 7.09
CA ASN A 94 -11.13 -17.49 8.42
C ASN A 94 -11.99 -16.24 8.68
N ALA A 95 -12.81 -15.79 7.72
CA ALA A 95 -13.58 -14.56 7.84
C ALA A 95 -14.44 -14.48 9.10
N ASP A 96 -15.03 -15.61 9.50
CA ASP A 96 -15.86 -15.70 10.72
C ASP A 96 -15.08 -15.46 12.03
N LYS A 97 -13.73 -15.51 12.00
CA LYS A 97 -12.89 -15.19 13.15
C LYS A 97 -12.79 -13.69 13.39
N PHE A 98 -13.09 -12.88 12.36
CA PHE A 98 -12.92 -11.43 12.34
C PHE A 98 -14.26 -10.70 12.10
N PRO A 99 -15.20 -10.78 13.04
CA PRO A 99 -16.50 -10.09 12.92
C PRO A 99 -16.39 -8.56 13.11
N ASP A 100 -15.32 -8.07 13.72
CA ASP A 100 -15.04 -6.66 13.98
C ASP A 100 -13.53 -6.43 14.20
N LEU A 101 -13.10 -5.17 14.27
CA LEU A 101 -11.69 -4.81 14.45
C LEU A 101 -11.14 -5.31 15.81
N ALA A 102 -11.94 -5.30 16.88
CA ALA A 102 -11.48 -5.79 18.17
C ALA A 102 -11.11 -7.28 18.15
N SER A 103 -11.71 -8.05 17.25
CA SER A 103 -11.42 -9.47 17.06
C SER A 103 -10.05 -9.76 16.44
N THR A 104 -9.39 -8.75 15.83
CA THR A 104 -8.05 -8.89 15.25
C THR A 104 -6.96 -8.86 16.33
N ASN A 105 -7.29 -8.31 17.52
CA ASN A 105 -6.34 -8.14 18.62
C ASN A 105 -6.28 -9.39 19.50
N LYS A 106 -5.47 -10.36 19.10
CA LYS A 106 -5.18 -11.55 19.92
C LYS A 106 -3.69 -11.94 19.84
N ALA A 107 -3.11 -12.27 20.98
CA ALA A 107 -1.69 -12.64 21.09
C ALA A 107 -1.29 -13.89 20.27
N GLU A 108 -2.24 -14.69 19.85
CA GLU A 108 -2.04 -15.87 19.01
C GLU A 108 -2.03 -15.56 17.50
N TYR A 109 -2.39 -14.33 17.10
CA TYR A 109 -2.45 -13.95 15.68
C TYR A 109 -1.17 -13.29 15.21
N SER A 110 -0.80 -13.60 13.96
CA SER A 110 0.25 -12.91 13.22
C SER A 110 -0.40 -12.03 12.17
N ILE A 111 -0.19 -10.72 12.27
CA ILE A 111 -0.85 -9.70 11.44
C ILE A 111 0.20 -9.00 10.58
N GLY A 112 0.00 -9.03 9.26
CA GLY A 112 0.90 -8.42 8.29
C GLY A 112 0.65 -6.94 8.07
N ALA A 113 1.73 -6.17 7.87
CA ALA A 113 1.69 -4.81 7.35
C ALA A 113 2.94 -4.51 6.51
N GLN A 114 2.82 -3.61 5.52
CA GLN A 114 3.97 -3.22 4.71
C GLN A 114 4.87 -2.26 5.47
N THR A 115 6.18 -2.53 5.47
CA THR A 115 7.19 -1.69 6.12
C THR A 115 7.11 -0.24 5.62
N GLY A 116 7.07 0.72 6.56
CA GLY A 116 6.99 2.15 6.28
C GLY A 116 5.61 2.67 5.88
N SER A 117 4.61 1.79 5.77
CA SER A 117 3.24 2.19 5.44
C SER A 117 2.46 2.66 6.66
N ILE A 118 1.36 3.37 6.43
CA ILE A 118 0.41 3.75 7.49
C ILE A 118 -0.28 2.54 8.11
N GLN A 119 -0.32 1.41 7.38
CA GLN A 119 -0.92 0.18 7.88
C GLN A 119 -0.16 -0.41 9.08
N VAL A 120 1.12 -0.05 9.27
CA VAL A 120 1.87 -0.41 10.49
C VAL A 120 1.21 0.22 11.72
N GLY A 121 0.96 1.54 11.68
CA GLY A 121 0.27 2.24 12.76
C GLY A 121 -1.15 1.71 13.00
N LEU A 122 -1.89 1.39 11.92
CA LEU A 122 -3.22 0.79 12.04
C LEU A 122 -3.18 -0.60 12.69
N ALA A 123 -2.16 -1.41 12.38
CA ALA A 123 -1.96 -2.72 13.02
C ALA A 123 -1.63 -2.57 14.50
N GLU A 124 -0.73 -1.65 14.85
CA GLU A 124 -0.34 -1.37 16.24
C GLU A 124 -1.51 -0.81 17.08
N GLU A 125 -2.37 0.01 16.47
CA GLU A 125 -3.54 0.58 17.14
C GLU A 125 -4.65 -0.43 17.37
N ASN A 126 -4.99 -1.24 16.34
CA ASN A 126 -6.15 -2.13 16.37
C ASN A 126 -5.82 -3.55 16.85
N SER A 127 -4.56 -3.96 16.76
CA SER A 127 -4.09 -5.31 17.09
C SER A 127 -2.84 -5.30 17.99
N PRO A 128 -2.81 -4.49 19.08
CA PRO A 128 -1.60 -4.27 19.88
C PRO A 128 -1.07 -5.52 20.59
N ASP A 129 -1.90 -6.54 20.83
CA ASP A 129 -1.48 -7.79 21.46
C ASP A 129 -1.02 -8.85 20.45
N ALA A 130 -1.30 -8.64 19.13
CA ALA A 130 -0.91 -9.56 18.08
C ALA A 130 0.58 -9.42 17.73
N ASP A 131 1.13 -10.46 17.09
CA ASP A 131 2.47 -10.41 16.49
C ASP A 131 2.40 -9.65 15.16
N ILE A 132 2.91 -8.41 15.11
CA ILE A 132 2.91 -7.58 13.90
C ILE A 132 4.13 -7.93 13.04
N VAL A 133 3.86 -8.52 11.89
CA VAL A 133 4.87 -8.98 10.94
C VAL A 133 5.04 -7.95 9.83
N LEU A 134 6.20 -7.30 9.77
CA LEU A 134 6.51 -6.29 8.77
C LEU A 134 7.21 -6.92 7.57
N LEU A 135 6.65 -6.71 6.38
CA LEU A 135 7.21 -7.18 5.11
C LEU A 135 7.36 -6.00 4.15
N THR A 136 8.41 -6.02 3.33
CA THR A 136 8.70 -4.91 2.42
C THR A 136 7.75 -4.86 1.22
N LYS A 137 7.17 -6.01 0.85
CA LYS A 137 6.30 -6.16 -0.33
C LYS A 137 4.90 -6.65 0.04
N VAL A 138 3.89 -6.03 -0.56
CA VAL A 138 2.51 -6.51 -0.42
C VAL A 138 2.34 -7.90 -1.02
N THR A 139 3.03 -8.22 -2.12
CA THR A 139 3.05 -9.59 -2.68
C THR A 139 3.50 -10.64 -1.68
N ASP A 140 4.47 -10.32 -0.81
CA ASP A 140 4.94 -11.25 0.22
C ASP A 140 3.90 -11.38 1.34
N ILE A 141 3.24 -10.28 1.73
CA ILE A 141 2.12 -10.32 2.69
C ILE A 141 1.01 -11.24 2.16
N ILE A 142 0.62 -11.11 0.90
CA ILE A 142 -0.39 -11.95 0.26
C ILE A 142 0.06 -13.41 0.23
N ALA A 143 1.32 -13.69 -0.11
CA ALA A 143 1.86 -15.04 -0.12
C ALA A 143 1.85 -15.70 1.28
N GLU A 144 2.21 -14.94 2.32
CA GLU A 144 2.20 -15.41 3.71
C GLU A 144 0.77 -15.63 4.24
N LEU A 145 -0.21 -14.79 3.82
CA LEU A 145 -1.63 -15.00 4.10
C LEU A 145 -2.13 -16.31 3.46
N ILE A 146 -1.89 -16.52 2.16
CA ILE A 146 -2.29 -17.72 1.43
C ILE A 146 -1.57 -18.95 2.00
N GLY A 147 -0.32 -18.80 2.39
CA GLY A 147 0.48 -19.84 3.03
C GLY A 147 0.07 -20.17 4.47
N GLY A 148 -0.86 -19.40 5.06
CA GLY A 148 -1.37 -19.60 6.42
C GLY A 148 -0.35 -19.24 7.51
N LYS A 149 0.64 -18.42 7.21
CA LYS A 149 1.62 -17.91 8.17
C LYS A 149 1.17 -16.59 8.81
N LEU A 150 0.31 -15.84 8.12
CA LEU A 150 -0.40 -14.68 8.66
C LEU A 150 -1.88 -15.04 8.83
N ASP A 151 -2.48 -14.58 9.92
CA ASP A 151 -3.92 -14.70 10.17
C ASP A 151 -4.70 -13.60 9.47
N GLY A 152 -4.10 -12.42 9.30
CA GLY A 152 -4.66 -11.27 8.62
C GLY A 152 -3.60 -10.25 8.25
N ALA A 153 -4.00 -9.19 7.54
CA ALA A 153 -3.13 -8.07 7.19
C ALA A 153 -3.94 -6.79 7.01
N TYR A 154 -3.32 -5.65 7.34
CA TYR A 154 -3.84 -4.33 7.01
C TYR A 154 -3.29 -3.90 5.65
N ILE A 155 -4.20 -3.57 4.71
CA ILE A 155 -3.87 -3.22 3.32
C ILE A 155 -4.82 -2.11 2.86
N GLU A 156 -4.35 -1.22 1.96
CA GLU A 156 -5.22 -0.23 1.32
C GLU A 156 -6.36 -0.92 0.56
N THR A 157 -7.57 -0.35 0.62
CA THR A 157 -8.79 -1.04 0.19
C THR A 157 -8.79 -1.43 -1.29
N ALA A 158 -8.40 -0.53 -2.21
CA ALA A 158 -8.40 -0.86 -3.63
C ALA A 158 -7.36 -1.95 -3.97
N VAL A 159 -6.24 -1.96 -3.25
CA VAL A 159 -5.20 -3.00 -3.37
C VAL A 159 -5.71 -4.31 -2.81
N ALA A 160 -6.33 -4.31 -1.63
CA ALA A 160 -6.94 -5.48 -1.02
C ALA A 160 -7.99 -6.13 -1.94
N GLU A 161 -8.88 -5.32 -2.52
CA GLU A 161 -9.89 -5.76 -3.48
C GLU A 161 -9.28 -6.32 -4.77
N SER A 162 -8.20 -5.69 -5.27
CA SER A 162 -7.48 -6.18 -6.45
C SER A 162 -6.89 -7.56 -6.22
N TYR A 163 -6.27 -7.78 -5.05
CA TYR A 163 -5.74 -9.08 -4.68
C TYR A 163 -6.86 -10.11 -4.46
N ALA A 164 -7.91 -9.79 -3.73
CA ALA A 164 -9.04 -10.70 -3.49
C ALA A 164 -9.76 -11.11 -4.78
N LYS A 165 -9.78 -10.24 -5.81
CA LYS A 165 -10.31 -10.57 -7.14
C LYS A 165 -9.48 -11.63 -7.87
N ASN A 166 -8.15 -11.60 -7.68
CA ASN A 166 -7.21 -12.51 -8.35
C ASN A 166 -6.94 -13.79 -7.54
N TYR A 167 -7.14 -13.75 -6.23
CA TYR A 167 -6.93 -14.84 -5.29
C TYR A 167 -8.22 -15.11 -4.51
N PRO A 168 -9.08 -16.04 -4.99
CA PRO A 168 -10.38 -16.31 -4.37
C PRO A 168 -10.32 -16.83 -2.93
N GLU A 169 -9.13 -17.24 -2.49
CA GLU A 169 -8.87 -17.63 -1.10
C GLU A 169 -8.89 -16.46 -0.12
N LEU A 170 -8.70 -15.24 -0.61
CA LEU A 170 -8.67 -14.02 0.19
C LEU A 170 -10.03 -13.35 0.27
N CYS A 171 -10.29 -12.63 1.34
CA CYS A 171 -11.40 -11.70 1.44
C CYS A 171 -10.97 -10.41 2.14
N VAL A 172 -11.61 -9.32 1.74
CA VAL A 172 -11.62 -8.06 2.49
C VAL A 172 -12.64 -8.25 3.61
N ALA A 173 -12.15 -8.52 4.83
CA ALA A 173 -13.01 -8.89 5.96
C ALA A 173 -13.60 -7.67 6.67
N LEU A 174 -12.82 -6.61 6.85
CA LEU A 174 -13.24 -5.43 7.60
C LEU A 174 -12.77 -4.14 6.90
N GLU A 175 -13.60 -3.11 6.99
CA GLU A 175 -13.18 -1.73 6.75
C GLU A 175 -12.49 -1.20 8.01
N VAL A 176 -11.37 -0.50 7.82
CA VAL A 176 -10.58 0.08 8.91
C VAL A 176 -10.74 1.61 8.86
N PRO A 177 -11.33 2.25 9.87
CA PRO A 177 -11.42 3.70 9.93
C PRO A 177 -10.04 4.36 9.90
N TYR A 178 -9.91 5.41 9.08
CA TYR A 178 -8.70 6.20 8.98
C TYR A 178 -9.04 7.65 8.59
N ASP A 179 -8.50 8.62 9.32
CA ASP A 179 -8.88 10.03 9.18
C ASP A 179 -8.36 10.67 7.89
N VAL A 180 -7.23 10.17 7.34
CA VAL A 180 -6.64 10.68 6.11
C VAL A 180 -6.97 9.74 4.95
N ALA A 181 -8.15 9.93 4.37
CA ALA A 181 -8.63 9.09 3.27
C ALA A 181 -8.05 9.54 1.93
N GLY A 182 -7.17 8.74 1.33
CA GLY A 182 -6.79 8.90 -0.07
C GLY A 182 -5.30 8.92 -0.34
N SER A 183 -5.00 9.03 -1.63
CA SER A 183 -3.64 9.00 -2.17
C SER A 183 -3.27 10.32 -2.82
N SER A 184 -2.04 10.75 -2.65
CA SER A 184 -1.46 11.99 -3.17
C SER A 184 -0.05 11.76 -3.71
N ILE A 185 0.47 12.71 -4.47
CA ILE A 185 1.86 12.73 -4.90
C ILE A 185 2.69 13.36 -3.79
N GLY A 186 3.72 12.67 -3.30
CA GLY A 186 4.71 13.24 -2.41
C GLY A 186 5.76 14.03 -3.20
N VAL A 187 6.18 15.17 -2.67
CA VAL A 187 7.29 15.97 -3.22
C VAL A 187 8.27 16.31 -2.12
N VAL A 188 9.51 16.63 -2.50
CA VAL A 188 10.52 17.09 -1.56
C VAL A 188 10.00 18.29 -0.75
N LYS A 189 10.30 18.32 0.55
CA LYS A 189 9.86 19.40 1.44
C LYS A 189 10.29 20.77 0.95
N GLY A 190 9.33 21.68 0.79
CA GLY A 190 9.54 23.05 0.36
C GLY A 190 9.70 23.23 -1.15
N ASN A 191 9.36 22.22 -1.95
CA ASN A 191 9.39 22.31 -3.41
C ASN A 191 8.12 22.99 -3.96
#